data_267f48bf3b207c1a18c87c5df9cb0629
#
_entry.id   267f48bf3b207c1a18c87c5df9cb0629
#
_cell.length_a   1.000
_cell.length_b   1.000
_cell.length_c   1.000
_cell.angle_alpha   90.00
_cell.angle_beta   90.00
_cell.angle_gamma   90.00
#
_symmetry.space_group_name_H-M   'P 1'
#
loop_
_entity.id
_entity.type
_entity.pdbx_description
1 polymer ?
#
loop_
_entity_poly.entity_id
_entity_poly.type
_entity_poly.pdbx_seq_one_letter_code
_entity_poly.pdbx_strand_id
1 'polypeptide(L)'
;IRGLKRALCSGDRVLELGSGLGIITALAGRAVAPEGKVLSFEANLAMISDTKKFLADHGISNVELRHSVLVPKAKKDEKRDFHLTRSFASNSLLPSDKTVHEVISVPAVQLNDIMAEFKPTVLVCDIEGGELELIPALDASGLRAVVMELHPDRLSVAQLAEIDAALAAHGLIPNHSPALGGTVILYERNTGKKRATK
;
A
#
# COMPACT_ATOMS: atom_id res chain seq x y z
N ILE A 1 -0.81 10.99 -6.34
CA ILE A 1 0.56 11.50 -6.57
C ILE A 1 0.94 12.63 -5.60
N ARG A 2 0.10 13.66 -5.35
CA ARG A 2 0.44 14.77 -4.42
C ARG A 2 0.65 14.29 -2.98
N GLY A 3 -0.23 13.42 -2.48
CA GLY A 3 -0.11 12.81 -1.15
C GLY A 3 1.21 12.04 -0.99
N LEU A 4 1.56 11.23 -1.98
CA LEU A 4 2.81 10.48 -1.99
C LEU A 4 4.04 11.40 -1.92
N LYS A 5 4.12 12.42 -2.78
CA LYS A 5 5.24 13.38 -2.77
C LYS A 5 5.38 14.12 -1.44
N ARG A 6 4.25 14.36 -0.75
CA ARG A 6 4.25 14.99 0.56
C ARG A 6 4.70 14.02 1.66
N ALA A 7 4.31 12.76 1.54
CA ALA A 7 4.61 11.72 2.52
C ALA A 7 6.08 11.29 2.51
N LEU A 8 6.71 11.19 1.33
CA LEU A 8 8.03 10.59 1.18
C LEU A 8 9.18 11.56 1.42
N CYS A 9 10.24 11.04 2.05
CA CYS A 9 11.52 11.71 2.23
C CYS A 9 12.67 10.77 1.81
N SER A 10 13.82 11.35 1.44
CA SER A 10 15.04 10.56 1.22
C SER A 10 15.36 9.73 2.48
N GLY A 11 15.78 8.49 2.28
CA GLY A 11 16.08 7.54 3.34
C GLY A 11 14.87 6.75 3.88
N ASP A 12 13.64 7.05 3.46
CA ASP A 12 12.47 6.27 3.89
C ASP A 12 12.54 4.81 3.43
N ARG A 13 11.96 3.95 4.25
CA ARG A 13 11.68 2.56 3.92
C ARG A 13 10.18 2.44 3.64
N VAL A 14 9.83 2.29 2.37
CA VAL A 14 8.44 2.26 1.92
C VAL A 14 7.98 0.82 1.75
N LEU A 15 6.93 0.44 2.48
CA LEU A 15 6.16 -0.77 2.17
C LEU A 15 5.01 -0.36 1.25
N GLU A 16 4.92 -0.99 0.09
CA GLU A 16 3.86 -0.75 -0.89
C GLU A 16 3.03 -2.02 -1.09
N LEU A 17 1.72 -1.88 -1.00
CA LEU A 17 0.74 -2.93 -1.24
C LEU A 17 -0.05 -2.57 -2.49
N GLY A 18 0.08 -3.39 -3.55
CA GLY A 18 -0.48 -3.14 -4.86
C GLY A 18 0.43 -2.25 -5.73
N SER A 19 1.42 -2.86 -6.42
CA SER A 19 2.28 -2.11 -7.33
C SER A 19 1.62 -1.78 -8.66
N GLY A 20 0.66 -2.60 -9.09
CA GLY A 20 0.03 -2.47 -10.39
C GLY A 20 1.05 -2.35 -11.52
N LEU A 21 0.99 -1.27 -12.28
CA LEU A 21 1.94 -0.96 -13.37
C LEU A 21 3.28 -0.39 -12.91
N GLY A 22 3.52 -0.26 -11.59
CA GLY A 22 4.78 0.21 -11.04
C GLY A 22 5.01 1.72 -11.08
N ILE A 23 4.01 2.52 -11.45
CA ILE A 23 4.16 3.98 -11.54
C ILE A 23 4.40 4.59 -10.15
N ILE A 24 3.59 4.19 -9.17
CA ILE A 24 3.72 4.64 -7.77
C ILE A 24 5.01 4.09 -7.17
N THR A 25 5.31 2.82 -7.43
CA THR A 25 6.56 2.15 -7.05
C THR A 25 7.79 2.94 -7.52
N ALA A 26 7.81 3.34 -8.79
CA ALA A 26 8.90 4.11 -9.37
C ALA A 26 9.05 5.51 -8.76
N LEU A 27 7.92 6.19 -8.53
CA LEU A 27 7.92 7.50 -7.86
C LEU A 27 8.43 7.39 -6.43
N ALA A 28 8.03 6.34 -5.70
CA ALA A 28 8.51 6.05 -4.36
C ALA A 28 10.02 5.77 -4.37
N GLY A 29 10.49 4.86 -5.24
CA GLY A 29 11.91 4.53 -5.36
C GLY A 29 12.79 5.77 -5.59
N ARG A 30 12.38 6.66 -6.51
CA ARG A 30 13.09 7.92 -6.74
C ARG A 30 13.05 8.88 -5.56
N ALA A 31 11.89 8.99 -4.90
CA ALA A 31 11.72 9.94 -3.81
C ALA A 31 12.54 9.59 -2.56
N VAL A 32 12.78 8.30 -2.32
CA VAL A 32 13.51 7.84 -1.13
C VAL A 32 15.00 7.63 -1.36
N ALA A 33 15.46 7.65 -2.63
CA ALA A 33 16.87 7.49 -2.98
C ALA A 33 17.76 8.60 -2.36
N PRO A 34 19.08 8.35 -2.18
CA PRO A 34 19.78 7.09 -2.47
C PRO A 34 19.70 6.04 -1.36
N GLU A 35 19.46 6.39 -0.08
CA GLU A 35 19.56 5.48 1.07
C GLU A 35 18.28 4.69 1.31
N GLY A 36 17.14 5.23 0.86
CA GLY A 36 15.84 4.62 1.05
C GLY A 36 15.59 3.42 0.15
N LYS A 37 14.63 2.59 0.58
CA LYS A 37 14.24 1.35 -0.12
C LYS A 37 12.73 1.25 -0.23
N VAL A 38 12.27 0.57 -1.27
CA VAL A 38 10.88 0.20 -1.45
C VAL A 38 10.77 -1.32 -1.45
N LEU A 39 9.88 -1.87 -0.63
CA LEU A 39 9.44 -3.25 -0.70
C LEU A 39 7.98 -3.22 -1.16
N SER A 40 7.74 -3.75 -2.35
CA SER A 40 6.43 -3.71 -3.01
C SER A 40 5.87 -5.10 -3.22
N PHE A 41 4.58 -5.25 -2.98
CA PHE A 41 3.85 -6.51 -3.12
C PHE A 41 2.81 -6.39 -4.24
N GLU A 42 2.77 -7.42 -5.10
CA GLU A 42 1.83 -7.52 -6.20
C GLU A 42 1.28 -8.94 -6.31
N ALA A 43 -0.05 -9.03 -6.42
CA ALA A 43 -0.75 -10.29 -6.54
C ALA A 43 -0.76 -10.84 -7.97
N ASN A 44 -0.83 -9.96 -8.96
CA ASN A 44 -0.87 -10.35 -10.37
C ASN A 44 0.54 -10.57 -10.93
N LEU A 45 0.91 -11.85 -11.12
CA LEU A 45 2.22 -12.22 -11.64
C LEU A 45 2.54 -11.60 -13.01
N ALA A 46 1.54 -11.38 -13.86
CA ALA A 46 1.74 -10.73 -15.16
C ALA A 46 2.25 -9.28 -15.00
N MET A 47 1.79 -8.56 -13.98
CA MET A 47 2.22 -7.18 -13.69
C MET A 47 3.67 -7.12 -13.20
N ILE A 48 4.15 -8.15 -12.51
CA ILE A 48 5.50 -8.19 -11.93
C ILE A 48 6.59 -8.06 -12.99
N SER A 49 6.45 -8.80 -14.10
CA SER A 49 7.42 -8.76 -15.21
C SER A 49 7.52 -7.37 -15.82
N ASP A 50 6.37 -6.77 -16.12
CA ASP A 50 6.29 -5.46 -16.74
C ASP A 50 6.80 -4.36 -15.80
N THR A 51 6.43 -4.44 -14.52
CA THR A 51 6.91 -3.52 -13.49
C THR A 51 8.43 -3.61 -13.32
N LYS A 52 9.00 -4.82 -13.26
CA LYS A 52 10.47 -4.98 -13.19
C LYS A 52 11.18 -4.36 -14.39
N LYS A 53 10.65 -4.61 -15.59
CA LYS A 53 11.19 -4.00 -16.81
C LYS A 53 11.10 -2.48 -16.76
N PHE A 54 9.93 -1.95 -16.39
CA PHE A 54 9.71 -0.51 -16.26
C PHE A 54 10.69 0.15 -15.27
N LEU A 55 10.91 -0.46 -14.09
CA LEU A 55 11.86 0.04 -13.10
C LEU A 55 13.29 0.04 -13.64
N ALA A 56 13.70 -1.05 -14.31
CA ALA A 56 15.03 -1.18 -14.90
C ALA A 56 15.27 -0.14 -16.02
N ASP A 57 14.32 0.03 -16.93
CA ASP A 57 14.37 1.01 -18.03
C ASP A 57 14.49 2.47 -17.49
N HIS A 58 14.04 2.71 -16.26
CA HIS A 58 14.11 4.02 -15.60
C HIS A 58 15.25 4.16 -14.58
N GLY A 59 16.15 3.19 -14.49
CA GLY A 59 17.31 3.21 -13.60
C GLY A 59 16.97 3.17 -12.11
N ILE A 60 15.84 2.53 -11.74
CA ILE A 60 15.38 2.42 -10.35
C ILE A 60 15.80 1.05 -9.81
N SER A 61 16.79 1.03 -8.91
CA SER A 61 17.40 -0.19 -8.38
C SER A 61 17.15 -0.44 -6.89
N ASN A 62 16.53 0.49 -6.19
CA ASN A 62 16.26 0.42 -4.75
C ASN A 62 14.86 -0.12 -4.42
N VAL A 63 14.26 -0.88 -5.34
CA VAL A 63 12.95 -1.51 -5.22
C VAL A 63 13.10 -3.03 -5.23
N GLU A 64 12.52 -3.69 -4.24
CA GLU A 64 12.27 -5.12 -4.22
C GLU A 64 10.79 -5.37 -4.49
N LEU A 65 10.47 -6.20 -5.49
CA LEU A 65 9.11 -6.54 -5.87
C LEU A 65 8.84 -8.02 -5.59
N ARG A 66 7.85 -8.32 -4.74
CA ARG A 66 7.46 -9.67 -4.33
C ARG A 66 6.07 -10.04 -4.87
N HIS A 67 5.96 -11.27 -5.42
CA HIS A 67 4.70 -11.86 -5.82
C HIS A 67 4.01 -12.51 -4.63
N SER A 68 3.20 -11.78 -3.92
CA SER A 68 2.33 -12.29 -2.84
C SER A 68 1.33 -11.23 -2.41
N VAL A 69 0.34 -11.65 -1.61
CA VAL A 69 -0.56 -10.77 -0.88
C VAL A 69 -0.19 -10.77 0.60
N LEU A 70 -0.39 -9.64 1.28
CA LEU A 70 -0.27 -9.58 2.72
C LEU A 70 -1.63 -9.84 3.36
N VAL A 71 -1.61 -10.60 4.46
CA VAL A 71 -2.80 -10.94 5.25
C VAL A 71 -2.50 -10.77 6.75
N PRO A 72 -3.51 -10.59 7.61
CA PRO A 72 -3.30 -10.41 9.05
C PRO A 72 -2.60 -11.60 9.70
N LYS A 73 -2.96 -12.81 9.28
CA LYS A 73 -2.37 -14.08 9.72
C LYS A 73 -2.23 -15.01 8.53
N ALA A 74 -1.06 -15.59 8.38
CA ALA A 74 -0.78 -16.59 7.35
C ALA A 74 -0.21 -17.87 7.97
N LYS A 75 -0.63 -19.02 7.46
CA LYS A 75 0.04 -20.29 7.70
C LYS A 75 1.21 -20.45 6.72
N LYS A 76 2.10 -21.37 7.03
CA LYS A 76 3.18 -21.73 6.10
C LYS A 76 2.56 -22.22 4.77
N ASP A 77 3.08 -21.70 3.66
CA ASP A 77 2.66 -22.02 2.28
C ASP A 77 1.17 -21.72 2.01
N GLU A 78 0.54 -20.86 2.79
CA GLU A 78 -0.84 -20.41 2.54
C GLU A 78 -0.94 -19.66 1.22
N LYS A 79 -2.06 -19.87 0.55
CA LYS A 79 -2.42 -19.11 -0.66
C LYS A 79 -3.81 -18.51 -0.49
N ARG A 80 -4.06 -17.44 -1.20
CA ARG A 80 -5.38 -16.78 -1.27
C ARG A 80 -5.84 -16.69 -2.72
N ASP A 81 -7.13 -16.83 -2.91
CA ASP A 81 -7.76 -16.57 -4.18
C ASP A 81 -7.75 -15.07 -4.46
N PHE A 82 -7.30 -14.70 -5.64
CA PHE A 82 -7.24 -13.33 -6.11
C PHE A 82 -8.03 -13.20 -7.41
N HIS A 83 -8.98 -12.28 -7.42
CA HIS A 83 -9.93 -12.11 -8.49
C HIS A 83 -9.41 -11.09 -9.51
N LEU A 84 -9.10 -11.58 -10.71
CA LEU A 84 -8.74 -10.75 -11.85
C LEU A 84 -10.00 -10.32 -12.59
N THR A 85 -10.12 -9.04 -12.85
CA THR A 85 -11.19 -8.46 -13.66
C THR A 85 -10.64 -7.98 -14.99
N ARG A 86 -11.50 -7.60 -15.93
CA ARG A 86 -11.07 -7.00 -17.22
C ARG A 86 -10.35 -5.68 -17.04
N SER A 87 -10.57 -4.99 -15.93
CA SER A 87 -9.85 -3.78 -15.56
C SER A 87 -8.85 -4.13 -14.46
N PHE A 88 -7.56 -4.08 -14.75
CA PHE A 88 -6.50 -4.36 -13.78
C PHE A 88 -6.61 -3.47 -12.52
N ALA A 89 -7.16 -2.27 -12.65
CA ALA A 89 -7.42 -1.34 -11.54
C ALA A 89 -8.55 -1.78 -10.61
N SER A 90 -9.14 -2.97 -10.81
CA SER A 90 -10.24 -3.50 -9.98
C SER A 90 -9.98 -4.91 -9.50
N ASN A 91 -8.75 -5.40 -9.63
CA ASN A 91 -8.34 -6.72 -9.14
C ASN A 91 -8.26 -6.72 -7.62
N SER A 92 -8.74 -7.78 -6.96
CA SER A 92 -8.93 -7.76 -5.50
C SER A 92 -8.94 -9.17 -4.90
N LEU A 93 -8.63 -9.27 -3.59
CA LEU A 93 -8.89 -10.46 -2.79
C LEU A 93 -10.39 -10.65 -2.50
N LEU A 94 -11.18 -9.57 -2.56
CA LEU A 94 -12.61 -9.63 -2.31
C LEU A 94 -13.37 -9.91 -3.60
N PRO A 95 -14.39 -10.80 -3.58
CA PRO A 95 -15.33 -10.92 -4.69
C PRO A 95 -15.96 -9.55 -4.98
N SER A 96 -16.06 -9.19 -6.23
CA SER A 96 -16.74 -7.95 -6.65
C SER A 96 -17.87 -8.28 -7.63
N ASP A 97 -18.87 -7.39 -7.70
CA ASP A 97 -19.95 -7.47 -8.70
C ASP A 97 -19.43 -7.19 -10.13
N LYS A 98 -18.18 -6.74 -10.26
CA LYS A 98 -17.51 -6.61 -11.55
C LYS A 98 -17.23 -7.99 -12.10
N THR A 99 -17.42 -8.19 -13.39
CA THR A 99 -17.21 -9.49 -14.05
C THR A 99 -15.78 -9.97 -13.80
N VAL A 100 -15.64 -10.96 -12.92
CA VAL A 100 -14.37 -11.65 -12.68
C VAL A 100 -14.04 -12.42 -13.97
N HIS A 101 -12.83 -12.19 -14.49
CA HIS A 101 -12.33 -12.86 -15.68
C HIS A 101 -11.62 -14.17 -15.32
N GLU A 102 -10.88 -14.14 -14.23
CA GLU A 102 -10.06 -15.27 -13.76
C GLU A 102 -9.88 -15.19 -12.24
N VAL A 103 -9.74 -16.33 -11.58
CA VAL A 103 -9.32 -16.44 -10.20
C VAL A 103 -7.97 -17.14 -10.15
N ILE A 104 -6.97 -16.49 -9.59
CA ILE A 104 -5.62 -17.03 -9.43
C ILE A 104 -5.30 -17.28 -7.97
N SER A 105 -4.43 -18.26 -7.72
CA SER A 105 -3.97 -18.59 -6.36
C SER A 105 -2.64 -17.93 -6.08
N VAL A 106 -2.61 -17.00 -5.12
CA VAL A 106 -1.45 -16.15 -4.83
C VAL A 106 -0.88 -16.49 -3.44
N PRO A 107 0.46 -16.59 -3.27
CA PRO A 107 1.06 -16.78 -1.96
C PRO A 107 0.63 -15.69 -0.97
N ALA A 108 0.27 -16.10 0.24
CA ALA A 108 -0.09 -15.19 1.33
C ALA A 108 1.06 -15.10 2.35
N VAL A 109 1.39 -13.89 2.78
CA VAL A 109 2.43 -13.61 3.76
C VAL A 109 1.84 -12.79 4.90
N GLN A 110 2.25 -13.09 6.13
CA GLN A 110 1.75 -12.37 7.29
C GLN A 110 2.30 -10.94 7.33
N LEU A 111 1.39 -9.97 7.45
CA LEU A 111 1.72 -8.55 7.42
C LEU A 111 2.75 -8.15 8.47
N ASN A 112 2.52 -8.54 9.73
CA ASN A 112 3.40 -8.10 10.82
C ASN A 112 4.78 -8.77 10.82
N ASP A 113 4.96 -9.89 10.13
CA ASP A 113 6.29 -10.46 9.89
C ASP A 113 7.09 -9.56 8.94
N ILE A 114 6.43 -9.05 7.89
CA ILE A 114 7.04 -8.08 6.98
C ILE A 114 7.31 -6.75 7.68
N MET A 115 6.40 -6.28 8.53
CA MET A 115 6.62 -5.08 9.35
C MET A 115 7.85 -5.21 10.24
N ALA A 116 8.03 -6.37 10.88
CA ALA A 116 9.19 -6.64 11.74
C ALA A 116 10.50 -6.79 10.95
N GLU A 117 10.47 -7.48 9.79
CA GLU A 117 11.62 -7.70 8.91
C GLU A 117 12.06 -6.40 8.24
N PHE A 118 11.16 -5.78 7.51
CA PHE A 118 11.47 -4.63 6.67
C PHE A 118 11.51 -3.31 7.45
N LYS A 119 10.81 -3.17 8.57
CA LYS A 119 10.72 -1.97 9.42
C LYS A 119 10.39 -0.72 8.60
N PRO A 120 9.26 -0.68 7.91
CA PRO A 120 8.91 0.46 7.07
C PRO A 120 8.68 1.72 7.90
N THR A 121 8.99 2.88 7.31
CA THR A 121 8.67 4.21 7.85
C THR A 121 7.42 4.81 7.21
N VAL A 122 7.09 4.33 6.01
CA VAL A 122 5.90 4.74 5.25
C VAL A 122 5.22 3.51 4.68
N LEU A 123 3.89 3.46 4.78
CA LEU A 123 3.04 2.51 4.08
C LEU A 123 2.34 3.22 2.91
N VAL A 124 2.35 2.61 1.74
CA VAL A 124 1.53 2.97 0.58
C VAL A 124 0.61 1.79 0.31
N CYS A 125 -0.71 2.01 0.29
CA CYS A 125 -1.69 0.95 0.20
C CYS A 125 -2.79 1.30 -0.80
N ASP A 126 -2.94 0.42 -1.81
CA ASP A 126 -4.00 0.46 -2.82
C ASP A 126 -4.30 -0.99 -3.21
N ILE A 127 -5.24 -1.62 -2.49
CA ILE A 127 -5.55 -3.07 -2.59
C ILE A 127 -7.03 -3.37 -2.81
N GLU A 128 -7.76 -2.37 -3.26
CA GLU A 128 -9.10 -2.52 -3.78
C GLU A 128 -10.10 -3.18 -2.80
N GLY A 129 -10.12 -2.71 -1.55
CA GLY A 129 -11.07 -3.10 -0.50
C GLY A 129 -10.50 -4.06 0.57
N GLY A 130 -9.26 -4.54 0.41
CA GLY A 130 -8.57 -5.35 1.42
C GLY A 130 -8.09 -4.56 2.65
N GLU A 131 -8.21 -3.24 2.64
CA GLU A 131 -7.74 -2.33 3.69
C GLU A 131 -8.41 -2.65 5.03
N LEU A 132 -9.71 -2.99 5.01
CA LEU A 132 -10.47 -3.33 6.22
C LEU A 132 -9.94 -4.59 6.93
N GLU A 133 -9.47 -5.59 6.18
CA GLU A 133 -8.88 -6.79 6.77
C GLU A 133 -7.49 -6.50 7.34
N LEU A 134 -6.68 -5.69 6.65
CA LEU A 134 -5.27 -5.48 6.97
C LEU A 134 -5.03 -4.40 8.03
N ILE A 135 -5.65 -3.24 7.89
CA ILE A 135 -5.28 -2.07 8.69
C ILE A 135 -5.57 -2.24 10.19
N PRO A 136 -6.69 -2.85 10.62
CA PRO A 136 -6.91 -3.11 12.05
C PRO A 136 -5.91 -4.08 12.68
N ALA A 137 -5.26 -4.92 11.88
CA ALA A 137 -4.26 -5.88 12.32
C ALA A 137 -2.80 -5.38 12.22
N LEU A 138 -2.59 -4.19 11.63
CA LEU A 138 -1.29 -3.61 11.36
C LEU A 138 -0.61 -3.10 12.64
N ASP A 139 0.60 -3.55 12.92
CA ASP A 139 1.48 -2.85 13.85
C ASP A 139 2.08 -1.61 13.17
N ALA A 140 1.39 -0.49 13.31
CA ALA A 140 1.79 0.78 12.73
C ALA A 140 2.76 1.60 13.62
N SER A 141 3.31 1.02 14.70
CA SER A 141 4.15 1.72 15.68
C SER A 141 5.39 2.37 15.05
N GLY A 142 5.99 1.72 14.05
CA GLY A 142 7.16 2.22 13.29
C GLY A 142 6.84 3.21 12.17
N LEU A 143 5.57 3.33 11.77
CA LEU A 143 5.18 4.19 10.66
C LEU A 143 5.10 5.66 11.09
N ARG A 144 5.59 6.54 10.23
CA ARG A 144 5.39 7.99 10.35
C ARG A 144 4.29 8.53 9.44
N ALA A 145 3.99 7.80 8.35
CA ALA A 145 2.93 8.14 7.42
C ALA A 145 2.33 6.91 6.75
N VAL A 146 1.07 7.01 6.36
CA VAL A 146 0.36 6.07 5.50
C VAL A 146 -0.29 6.86 4.38
N VAL A 147 -0.05 6.45 3.14
CA VAL A 147 -0.77 6.95 1.95
C VAL A 147 -1.65 5.81 1.49
N MET A 148 -2.95 5.99 1.56
CA MET A 148 -3.90 4.93 1.24
C MET A 148 -4.99 5.41 0.30
N GLU A 149 -5.28 4.62 -0.72
CA GLU A 149 -6.52 4.77 -1.47
C GLU A 149 -7.61 4.00 -0.76
N LEU A 150 -8.72 4.69 -0.45
CA LEU A 150 -9.92 4.10 0.12
C LEU A 150 -10.97 3.92 -0.96
N HIS A 151 -11.72 2.83 -0.87
CA HIS A 151 -12.70 2.42 -1.87
C HIS A 151 -14.13 2.53 -1.28
N PRO A 152 -14.74 3.75 -1.23
CA PRO A 152 -16.04 3.96 -0.62
C PRO A 152 -17.19 3.29 -1.37
N ASP A 153 -16.96 2.82 -2.59
CA ASP A 153 -17.88 1.95 -3.33
C ASP A 153 -17.87 0.50 -2.80
N ARG A 154 -16.87 0.13 -2.01
CA ARG A 154 -16.69 -1.21 -1.41
C ARG A 154 -16.78 -1.21 0.12
N LEU A 155 -16.57 -0.06 0.75
CA LEU A 155 -16.50 0.09 2.20
C LEU A 155 -17.62 1.03 2.69
N SER A 156 -18.37 0.58 3.69
CA SER A 156 -19.36 1.44 4.36
C SER A 156 -18.68 2.53 5.19
N VAL A 157 -19.44 3.57 5.54
CA VAL A 157 -18.96 4.65 6.42
C VAL A 157 -18.44 4.12 7.76
N ALA A 158 -19.09 3.08 8.32
CA ALA A 158 -18.64 2.46 9.57
C ALA A 158 -17.29 1.75 9.42
N GLN A 159 -17.07 1.06 8.31
CA GLN A 159 -15.81 0.39 8.01
C GLN A 159 -14.67 1.39 7.74
N LEU A 160 -14.95 2.48 7.06
CA LEU A 160 -13.98 3.57 6.89
C LEU A 160 -13.60 4.19 8.25
N ALA A 161 -14.56 4.38 9.16
CA ALA A 161 -14.29 4.86 10.51
C ALA A 161 -13.47 3.85 11.35
N GLU A 162 -13.61 2.55 11.11
CA GLU A 162 -12.79 1.51 11.75
C GLU A 162 -11.32 1.61 11.32
N ILE A 163 -11.07 1.81 10.02
CA ILE A 163 -9.72 2.05 9.49
C ILE A 163 -9.10 3.30 10.11
N ASP A 164 -9.85 4.42 10.15
CA ASP A 164 -9.39 5.67 10.76
C ASP A 164 -9.05 5.47 12.25
N ALA A 165 -9.90 4.77 13.00
CA ALA A 165 -9.69 4.51 14.41
C ALA A 165 -8.46 3.61 14.66
N ALA A 166 -8.24 2.60 13.83
CA ALA A 166 -7.07 1.72 13.92
C ALA A 166 -5.77 2.49 13.72
N LEU A 167 -5.69 3.37 12.72
CA LEU A 167 -4.51 4.21 12.50
C LEU A 167 -4.34 5.27 13.58
N ALA A 168 -5.44 5.88 14.05
CA ALA A 168 -5.41 6.87 15.12
C ALA A 168 -4.91 6.29 16.45
N ALA A 169 -5.20 5.02 16.75
CA ALA A 169 -4.66 4.31 17.92
C ALA A 169 -3.12 4.26 17.94
N HIS A 170 -2.48 4.35 16.77
CA HIS A 170 -1.04 4.45 16.61
C HIS A 170 -0.56 5.91 16.43
N GLY A 171 -1.42 6.91 16.62
CA GLY A 171 -1.10 8.33 16.46
C GLY A 171 -0.98 8.81 15.02
N LEU A 172 -1.47 8.03 14.06
CA LEU A 172 -1.56 8.38 12.65
C LEU A 172 -2.95 8.98 12.38
N ILE A 173 -3.01 10.27 12.09
CA ILE A 173 -4.28 10.98 11.87
C ILE A 173 -4.40 11.43 10.42
N PRO A 174 -5.62 11.38 9.86
CA PRO A 174 -5.85 11.74 8.48
C PRO A 174 -5.58 13.23 8.25
N ASN A 175 -4.88 13.53 7.18
CA ASN A 175 -4.69 14.89 6.71
C ASN A 175 -5.78 15.21 5.69
N HIS A 176 -6.82 15.91 6.12
CA HIS A 176 -7.96 16.31 5.29
C HIS A 176 -7.67 17.52 4.37
N SER A 177 -6.42 17.71 3.96
CA SER A 177 -6.12 18.79 3.03
C SER A 177 -6.88 18.57 1.70
N PRO A 178 -7.70 19.52 1.26
CA PRO A 178 -8.37 19.46 -0.04
C PRO A 178 -7.40 19.28 -1.23
N ALA A 179 -6.11 19.58 -1.02
CA ALA A 179 -5.07 19.40 -2.02
C ALA A 179 -4.77 17.94 -2.35
N LEU A 180 -5.21 16.98 -1.53
CA LEU A 180 -4.98 15.57 -1.76
C LEU A 180 -6.04 14.94 -2.67
N GLY A 181 -7.24 15.51 -2.71
CA GLY A 181 -8.35 15.18 -3.62
C GLY A 181 -8.73 13.70 -3.71
N GLY A 182 -10.01 13.41 -3.86
CA GLY A 182 -10.49 12.06 -4.16
C GLY A 182 -10.40 11.08 -2.97
N THR A 183 -10.23 9.81 -3.31
CA THR A 183 -10.22 8.65 -2.39
C THR A 183 -8.87 8.43 -1.69
N VAL A 184 -7.81 9.11 -2.13
CA VAL A 184 -6.46 8.96 -1.54
C VAL A 184 -6.31 9.84 -0.31
N ILE A 185 -6.05 9.21 0.84
CA ILE A 185 -5.84 9.87 2.14
C ILE A 185 -4.40 9.71 2.58
N LEU A 186 -3.83 10.80 3.10
CA LEU A 186 -2.56 10.79 3.80
C LEU A 186 -2.81 10.82 5.32
N TYR A 187 -2.36 9.80 6.04
CA TYR A 187 -2.28 9.78 7.48
C TYR A 187 -0.86 10.11 7.92
N GLU A 188 -0.70 11.01 8.85
CA GLU A 188 0.62 11.41 9.37
C GLU A 188 0.64 11.31 10.90
N ARG A 189 1.77 10.88 11.45
CA ARG A 189 1.97 10.88 12.90
C ARG A 189 1.98 12.34 13.39
N ASN A 190 1.15 12.62 14.37
CA ASN A 190 1.12 13.94 14.99
C ASN A 190 2.40 14.17 15.81
N THR A 191 3.37 14.84 15.24
CA THR A 191 4.66 15.14 15.88
C THR A 191 4.63 16.45 16.69
N GLY A 192 3.47 17.11 16.78
CA GLY A 192 3.35 18.43 17.44
C GLY A 192 4.12 19.57 16.76
N LYS A 193 4.90 19.29 15.72
CA LYS A 193 5.62 20.31 14.93
C LYS A 193 4.82 20.68 13.70
N LYS A 194 4.30 21.92 13.64
CA LYS A 194 3.80 22.48 12.35
C LYS A 194 4.96 22.46 11.37
N ARG A 195 4.86 21.67 10.28
CA ARG A 195 5.80 21.78 9.15
C ARG A 195 5.70 23.20 8.61
N ALA A 196 6.82 23.93 8.57
CA ALA A 196 6.89 25.22 7.89
C ALA A 196 6.52 24.97 6.40
N THR A 197 5.42 25.57 5.96
CA THR A 197 5.04 25.66 4.56
C THR A 197 6.12 26.43 3.81
N LYS A 198 6.86 25.78 2.95
CA LYS A 198 7.70 26.42 1.92
C LYS A 198 6.90 26.54 0.63
#